data_216a8c7c701e55ef35db1dde982c0a04
#
_entry.id   216a8c7c701e55ef35db1dde982c0a04
#
_cell.length_a   1.000
_cell.length_b   1.000
_cell.length_c   1.000
_cell.angle_alpha   90.00
_cell.angle_beta   90.00
_cell.angle_gamma   90.00
#
_symmetry.space_group_name_H-M   'P 1'
#
loop_
_entity.id
_entity.type
_entity.pdbx_description
1 polymer ?
#
loop_
_entity_poly.entity_id
_entity_poly.type
_entity_poly.pdbx_seq_one_letter_code
_entity_poly.pdbx_strand_id
1 'polypeptide(L)'
;MIQAESNLAVADNSGACRVQCIKVLGGSKRKYASVGDVIVVTVKDAIPRGRVKKGEILQAVVVRTAKDVQRKDGTSIRFDKNAAVLITKQGEPIGTRIFGPVTRELRSKNYMKIISLAPEVL
;
A
#
# COMPACT_ATOMS: atom_id res chain seq x y z
N MET A 1 -5.36 9.87 -5.75
CA MET A 1 -5.57 8.47 -6.10
C MET A 1 -4.35 7.92 -6.82
N ILE A 2 -4.17 6.63 -6.78
CA ILE A 2 -3.01 5.95 -7.35
C ILE A 2 -3.38 5.41 -8.73
N GLN A 3 -2.53 5.66 -9.71
CA GLN A 3 -2.68 5.14 -11.07
C GLN A 3 -1.36 4.58 -11.56
N ALA A 4 -1.36 4.01 -12.77
CA ALA A 4 -0.11 3.55 -13.38
C ALA A 4 0.92 4.68 -13.40
N GLU A 5 2.17 4.35 -13.10
CA GLU A 5 3.33 5.25 -13.00
C GLU A 5 3.35 6.14 -11.75
N SER A 6 2.37 6.01 -10.83
CA SER A 6 2.44 6.71 -9.55
C SER A 6 3.56 6.13 -8.68
N ASN A 7 4.29 7.01 -8.00
CA ASN A 7 5.32 6.59 -7.03
C ASN A 7 4.73 6.58 -5.63
N LEU A 8 5.09 5.57 -4.84
CA LEU A 8 4.62 5.43 -3.48
C LEU A 8 5.79 5.11 -2.56
N ALA A 9 5.71 5.61 -1.33
CA ALA A 9 6.60 5.16 -0.26
C ALA A 9 6.16 3.77 0.20
N VAL A 10 7.11 2.99 0.71
CA VAL A 10 6.82 1.68 1.29
C VAL A 10 6.75 1.83 2.79
N ALA A 11 5.64 1.41 3.39
CA ALA A 11 5.37 1.60 4.81
C ALA A 11 5.71 0.38 5.66
N ASP A 12 6.57 -0.51 5.16
CA ASP A 12 6.95 -1.70 5.91
C ASP A 12 8.47 -1.88 5.94
N ASN A 13 8.92 -2.91 6.66
CA ASN A 13 10.33 -3.24 6.82
C ASN A 13 10.81 -4.35 5.88
N SER A 14 10.16 -4.50 4.72
CA SER A 14 10.55 -5.51 3.73
C SER A 14 11.90 -5.19 3.07
N GLY A 15 12.35 -3.94 3.15
CA GLY A 15 13.59 -3.49 2.53
C GLY A 15 13.38 -2.58 1.35
N ALA A 16 12.20 -2.55 0.76
CA ALA A 16 11.88 -1.60 -0.29
C ALA A 16 11.64 -0.22 0.32
N CYS A 17 12.13 0.82 -0.34
CA CYS A 17 11.95 2.20 0.10
C CYS A 17 10.93 2.94 -0.74
N ARG A 18 10.95 2.70 -2.05
CA ARG A 18 10.06 3.36 -3.00
C ARG A 18 9.65 2.38 -4.09
N VAL A 19 8.37 2.41 -4.45
CA VAL A 19 7.82 1.57 -5.52
C VAL A 19 7.05 2.44 -6.50
N GLN A 20 6.90 1.93 -7.71
CA GLN A 20 6.11 2.58 -8.75
C GLN A 20 4.97 1.66 -9.16
N CYS A 21 3.76 2.19 -9.20
CA CYS A 21 2.60 1.43 -9.64
C CYS A 21 2.68 1.15 -11.13
N ILE A 22 2.52 -0.13 -11.50
CA ILE A 22 2.47 -0.56 -12.89
C ILE A 22 1.03 -0.71 -13.34
N LYS A 23 0.19 -1.31 -12.49
CA LYS A 23 -1.19 -1.65 -12.84
C LYS A 23 -2.06 -1.65 -11.59
N VAL A 24 -3.32 -1.24 -11.76
CA VAL A 24 -4.34 -1.34 -10.71
C VAL A 24 -5.17 -2.60 -10.96
N LEU A 25 -5.24 -3.47 -9.97
CA LEU A 25 -6.01 -4.71 -10.05
C LEU A 25 -7.48 -4.46 -9.64
N GLY A 26 -8.38 -5.34 -10.05
CA GLY A 26 -9.79 -5.28 -9.68
C GLY A 26 -10.75 -5.06 -10.82
N GLY A 27 -10.32 -5.21 -12.08
CA GLY A 27 -11.20 -5.11 -13.24
C GLY A 27 -10.48 -4.57 -14.46
N SER A 28 -10.95 -4.95 -15.65
CA SER A 28 -10.27 -4.62 -16.91
C SER A 28 -10.25 -3.13 -17.23
N LYS A 29 -11.18 -2.34 -16.69
CA LYS A 29 -11.26 -0.91 -16.93
C LYS A 29 -10.84 -0.06 -15.72
N ARG A 30 -10.32 -0.68 -14.70
CA ARG A 30 -9.97 0.05 -13.49
C ARG A 30 -8.68 0.83 -13.68
N LYS A 31 -8.75 2.15 -13.48
CA LYS A 31 -7.61 3.06 -13.68
C LYS A 31 -6.99 3.57 -12.39
N TYR A 32 -7.78 3.64 -11.31
CA TYR A 32 -7.34 4.30 -10.08
C TYR A 32 -7.50 3.38 -8.88
N ALA A 33 -6.55 3.46 -7.95
CA ALA A 33 -6.59 2.75 -6.69
C ALA A 33 -6.72 3.74 -5.54
N SER A 34 -7.44 3.34 -4.50
CA SER A 34 -7.51 4.06 -3.24
C SER A 34 -7.10 3.13 -2.10
N VAL A 35 -7.28 3.56 -0.86
CA VAL A 35 -6.89 2.77 0.31
C VAL A 35 -7.59 1.41 0.29
N GLY A 36 -6.81 0.34 0.52
CA GLY A 36 -7.30 -1.03 0.54
C GLY A 36 -7.31 -1.72 -0.81
N ASP A 37 -6.99 -1.01 -1.89
CA ASP A 37 -6.91 -1.61 -3.21
C ASP A 37 -5.54 -2.23 -3.45
N VAL A 38 -5.51 -3.31 -4.21
CA VAL A 38 -4.28 -4.01 -4.57
C VAL A 38 -3.77 -3.48 -5.90
N ILE A 39 -2.48 -3.19 -5.94
CA ILE A 39 -1.81 -2.74 -7.17
C ILE A 39 -0.59 -3.62 -7.42
N VAL A 40 -0.15 -3.65 -8.68
CA VAL A 40 1.13 -4.28 -9.05
C VAL A 40 2.17 -3.18 -9.10
N VAL A 41 3.29 -3.38 -8.43
CA VAL A 41 4.35 -2.38 -8.32
C VAL A 41 5.69 -2.96 -8.71
N THR A 42 6.60 -2.08 -9.12
CA THR A 42 8.01 -2.42 -9.29
C THR A 42 8.83 -1.66 -8.26
N VAL A 43 9.80 -2.33 -7.65
CA VAL A 43 10.67 -1.73 -6.63
C VAL A 43 11.70 -0.84 -7.32
N LYS A 44 11.68 0.45 -7.00
CA LYS A 44 12.61 1.44 -7.57
C LYS A 44 13.81 1.69 -6.68
N ASP A 45 13.61 1.68 -5.35
CA ASP A 45 14.70 1.83 -4.39
C ASP A 45 14.53 0.80 -3.28
N ALA A 46 15.63 0.13 -2.92
CA ALA A 46 15.63 -0.88 -1.87
C ALA A 46 16.98 -0.89 -1.16
N ILE A 47 16.98 -1.30 0.11
CA ILE A 47 18.22 -1.50 0.84
C ILE A 47 18.92 -2.76 0.35
N PRO A 48 20.28 -2.82 0.38
CA PRO A 48 21.01 -3.95 -0.22
C PRO A 48 20.71 -5.32 0.36
N ARG A 49 20.34 -5.39 1.65
CA ARG A 49 20.12 -6.66 2.36
C ARG A 49 18.66 -6.90 2.72
N GLY A 50 17.73 -6.22 2.06
CA GLY A 50 16.32 -6.41 2.31
C GLY A 50 15.77 -7.69 1.72
N ARG A 51 14.53 -8.03 2.11
CA ARG A 51 13.82 -9.21 1.58
C ARG A 51 13.42 -9.05 0.12
N VAL A 52 13.32 -7.81 -0.36
CA VAL A 52 13.01 -7.50 -1.74
C VAL A 52 14.16 -6.71 -2.33
N LYS A 53 14.33 -6.84 -3.64
CA LYS A 53 15.43 -6.22 -4.37
C LYS A 53 14.90 -5.22 -5.38
N LYS A 54 15.73 -4.25 -5.74
CA LYS A 54 15.41 -3.29 -6.79
C LYS A 54 15.07 -4.01 -8.09
N GLY A 55 13.99 -3.59 -8.72
CA GLY A 55 13.55 -4.17 -9.99
C GLY A 55 12.54 -5.30 -9.86
N GLU A 56 12.29 -5.83 -8.67
CA GLU A 56 11.29 -6.86 -8.49
C GLU A 56 9.89 -6.33 -8.76
N ILE A 57 9.03 -7.19 -9.28
CA ILE A 57 7.62 -6.89 -9.52
C ILE A 57 6.79 -7.64 -8.49
N LEU A 58 6.03 -6.91 -7.71
CA LEU A 58 5.28 -7.46 -6.58
C LEU A 58 3.89 -6.85 -6.52
N GLN A 59 3.02 -7.43 -5.69
CA GLN A 59 1.74 -6.83 -5.36
C GLN A 59 1.86 -6.01 -4.08
N ALA A 60 1.04 -4.97 -3.96
CA ALA A 60 1.02 -4.12 -2.78
C ALA A 60 -0.41 -3.66 -2.51
N VAL A 61 -0.69 -3.38 -1.23
CA VAL A 61 -1.95 -2.79 -0.78
C VAL A 61 -1.70 -1.33 -0.44
N VAL A 62 -2.52 -0.45 -0.97
CA VAL A 62 -2.43 0.98 -0.65
C VAL A 62 -2.96 1.21 0.76
N VAL A 63 -2.14 1.78 1.64
CA VAL A 63 -2.50 2.01 3.04
C VAL A 63 -2.72 3.48 3.37
N ARG A 64 -2.12 4.39 2.60
CA ARG A 64 -2.28 5.83 2.77
C ARG A 64 -2.36 6.49 1.40
N THR A 65 -3.19 7.53 1.28
CA THR A 65 -3.27 8.32 0.07
C THR A 65 -3.20 9.81 0.39
N ALA A 66 -2.63 10.59 -0.52
CA ALA A 66 -2.62 12.05 -0.42
C ALA A 66 -3.99 12.64 -0.76
N LYS A 67 -4.85 11.89 -1.44
CA LYS A 67 -6.21 12.31 -1.71
C LYS A 67 -7.15 11.89 -0.59
N ASP A 68 -8.14 12.73 -0.28
CA ASP A 68 -9.11 12.48 0.77
C ASP A 68 -9.86 11.17 0.56
N VAL A 69 -10.01 10.39 1.64
CA VAL A 69 -10.86 9.20 1.68
C VAL A 69 -12.13 9.61 2.40
N GLN A 70 -13.26 9.58 1.69
CA GLN A 70 -14.57 9.92 2.25
C GLN A 70 -15.13 8.73 3.04
N ARG A 71 -15.64 9.00 4.23
CA ARG A 71 -16.27 7.99 5.08
C ARG A 71 -17.77 8.20 5.14
N LYS A 72 -18.48 7.12 5.47
CA LYS A 72 -19.95 7.14 5.53
C LYS A 72 -20.49 8.09 6.58
N ASP A 73 -19.74 8.35 7.62
CA ASP A 73 -20.15 9.25 8.72
C ASP A 73 -19.94 10.74 8.39
N GLY A 74 -19.52 11.05 7.18
CA GLY A 74 -19.28 12.42 6.75
C GLY A 74 -17.87 12.94 6.99
N THR A 75 -17.03 12.19 7.69
CA THR A 75 -15.63 12.57 7.88
C THR A 75 -14.79 12.17 6.69
N SER A 76 -13.61 12.77 6.58
CA SER A 76 -12.63 12.38 5.58
C SER A 76 -11.26 12.29 6.22
N ILE A 77 -10.37 11.47 5.64
CA ILE A 77 -9.00 11.34 6.09
C ILE A 77 -8.07 11.50 4.92
N ARG A 78 -6.97 12.20 5.15
CA ARG A 78 -5.97 12.48 4.13
C ARG A 78 -4.58 12.43 4.75
N PHE A 79 -3.62 11.95 3.97
CA PHE A 79 -2.21 11.89 4.37
C PHE A 79 -1.36 12.76 3.44
N ASP A 80 -0.15 13.09 3.86
CA ASP A 80 0.73 13.92 3.07
C ASP A 80 1.27 13.20 1.83
N LYS A 81 1.41 11.89 1.90
CA LYS A 81 1.99 11.08 0.81
C LYS A 81 1.24 9.79 0.62
N ASN A 82 1.36 9.23 -0.58
CA ASN A 82 0.86 7.89 -0.86
C ASN A 82 1.83 6.86 -0.30
N ALA A 83 1.31 5.80 0.30
CA ALA A 83 2.12 4.71 0.83
C ALA A 83 1.43 3.37 0.62
N ALA A 84 2.24 2.33 0.49
CA ALA A 84 1.76 0.98 0.26
C ALA A 84 2.56 0.00 1.10
N VAL A 85 1.96 -1.16 1.35
CA VAL A 85 2.59 -2.29 2.03
C VAL A 85 2.69 -3.43 1.03
N LEU A 86 3.87 -4.02 0.89
CA LEU A 86 4.09 -5.13 -0.04
C LEU A 86 3.45 -6.40 0.52
N ILE A 87 2.78 -7.14 -0.36
CA ILE A 87 2.10 -8.38 0.01
C ILE A 87 2.52 -9.51 -0.91
N THR A 88 2.33 -10.75 -0.42
CA THR A 88 2.51 -11.95 -1.24
C THR A 88 1.28 -12.17 -2.13
N LYS A 89 1.36 -13.16 -3.02
CA LYS A 89 0.21 -13.53 -3.86
C LYS A 89 -0.97 -14.02 -3.02
N GLN A 90 -0.74 -14.49 -1.81
CA GLN A 90 -1.78 -14.92 -0.89
C GLN A 90 -2.39 -13.77 -0.10
N GLY A 91 -1.90 -12.53 -0.29
CA GLY A 91 -2.42 -11.36 0.39
C GLY A 91 -1.82 -11.08 1.76
N GLU A 92 -0.74 -11.77 2.13
CA GLU A 92 -0.08 -11.57 3.40
C GLU A 92 1.07 -10.57 3.29
N PRO A 93 1.31 -9.71 4.30
CA PRO A 93 2.43 -8.77 4.23
C PRO A 93 3.78 -9.48 4.21
N ILE A 94 4.69 -8.99 3.39
CA ILE A 94 6.05 -9.52 3.29
C ILE A 94 6.86 -9.09 4.52
N GLY A 95 6.69 -7.85 4.97
CA GLY A 95 7.36 -7.33 6.14
C GLY A 95 6.72 -7.78 7.42
N THR A 96 7.43 -7.59 8.53
CA THR A 96 6.97 -7.93 9.87
C THR A 96 6.52 -6.72 10.67
N ARG A 97 6.77 -5.51 10.19
CA ARG A 97 6.41 -4.26 10.86
C ARG A 97 5.87 -3.26 9.85
N ILE A 98 4.95 -2.44 10.29
CA ILE A 98 4.36 -1.35 9.50
C ILE A 98 4.79 -0.03 10.13
N PHE A 99 5.21 0.92 9.32
CA PHE A 99 5.63 2.24 9.77
C PHE A 99 4.53 3.27 9.49
N GLY A 100 4.21 4.06 10.50
CA GLY A 100 3.20 5.10 10.41
C GLY A 100 1.78 4.58 10.45
N PRO A 101 0.80 5.48 10.38
CA PRO A 101 -0.60 5.10 10.49
C PRO A 101 -1.13 4.42 9.24
N VAL A 102 -2.15 3.59 9.41
CA VAL A 102 -2.94 3.04 8.32
C VAL A 102 -4.40 3.40 8.56
N THR A 103 -5.25 3.28 7.55
CA THR A 103 -6.66 3.57 7.68
C THR A 103 -7.44 2.31 8.06
N ARG A 104 -8.53 2.49 8.80
CA ARG A 104 -9.38 1.38 9.22
C ARG A 104 -10.19 0.76 8.08
N GLU A 105 -10.23 1.38 6.92
CA GLU A 105 -10.86 0.82 5.72
C GLU A 105 -10.24 -0.52 5.30
N LEU A 106 -9.00 -0.78 5.71
CA LEU A 106 -8.35 -2.07 5.44
C LEU A 106 -9.08 -3.24 6.11
N ARG A 107 -9.75 -3.00 7.23
CA ARG A 107 -10.51 -4.05 7.92
C ARG A 107 -11.64 -4.59 7.07
N SER A 108 -12.37 -3.74 6.38
CA SER A 108 -13.45 -4.15 5.50
C SER A 108 -12.96 -4.85 4.24
N LYS A 109 -11.68 -4.72 3.92
CA LYS A 109 -11.04 -5.37 2.77
C LYS A 109 -10.27 -6.64 3.17
N ASN A 110 -10.43 -7.11 4.40
CA ASN A 110 -9.82 -8.34 4.92
C ASN A 110 -8.30 -8.30 5.11
N TYR A 111 -7.73 -7.12 5.36
CA TYR A 111 -6.30 -6.97 5.61
C TYR A 111 -6.00 -6.82 7.11
N MET A 112 -6.53 -7.76 7.89
CA MET A 112 -6.39 -7.73 9.36
C MET A 112 -4.95 -7.83 9.84
N LYS A 113 -4.10 -8.60 9.13
CA LYS A 113 -2.69 -8.70 9.52
C LYS A 113 -1.98 -7.35 9.40
N ILE A 114 -2.28 -6.58 8.36
CA ILE A 114 -1.70 -5.24 8.20
C ILE A 114 -2.14 -4.34 9.35
N ILE A 115 -3.43 -4.38 9.70
CA ILE A 115 -3.95 -3.59 10.81
C ILE A 115 -3.29 -3.97 12.13
N SER A 116 -3.09 -5.28 12.37
CA SER A 116 -2.48 -5.74 13.62
C SER A 116 -1.01 -5.36 13.75
N LEU A 117 -0.31 -5.19 12.63
CA LEU A 117 1.10 -4.80 12.63
C LEU A 117 1.30 -3.29 12.66
N ALA A 118 0.25 -2.51 12.36
CA ALA A 118 0.35 -1.06 12.29
C ALA A 118 0.42 -0.44 13.70
N PRO A 119 1.26 0.59 13.91
CA PRO A 119 1.33 1.26 15.21
C PRO A 119 0.11 2.11 15.51
N GLU A 120 -0.61 2.55 14.49
CA GLU A 120 -1.79 3.40 14.64
C GLU A 120 -2.77 3.13 13.50
N VAL A 121 -4.06 3.03 13.84
CA VAL A 121 -5.13 2.82 12.85
C VAL A 121 -6.09 4.00 12.94
N LEU A 122 -6.17 4.76 11.88
CA LEU A 122 -7.03 5.93 11.78
C LEU A 122 -8.22 5.62 10.87
#